data_8cfc05008a14b6b2e86aee5b71b487e5
#
_entry.id   8cfc05008a14b6b2e86aee5b71b487e5
#
_cell.length_a   1.000
_cell.length_b   1.000
_cell.length_c   1.000
_cell.angle_alpha   90.00
_cell.angle_beta   90.00
_cell.angle_gamma   90.00
#
_symmetry.space_group_name_H-M   'P 1'
#
loop_
_entity.id
_entity.type
_entity.pdbx_description
1 polymer ?
#
loop_
_entity_poly.entity_id
_entity_poly.type
_entity_poly.pdbx_seq_one_letter_code
_entity_poly.pdbx_strand_id
1 'polypeptide(L)'
;MIQPGLAKIEGFIKIFNPETGEVLVDKKNAIHYENISISMAQTLSDRNIGYIYLMAFGNGGSSVDPTGVITYLPPNTTGQNADLYNETYTKVVDDNSAADTDPANNKMTVLHTTGKVYTDILVQCLLDYGEPAGQQAFDNSTNFNGEFVFDELGLKTWNGSATDLRLITHVIFHPVQKSLNRQIQIDYTLRIQTLTNLSAA
;
A
#
# COMPACT_ATOMS: atom_id res chain seq x y z
N MET A 1 -16.54 -12.76 -31.79
CA MET A 1 -15.81 -11.65 -31.17
C MET A 1 -15.90 -11.88 -29.66
N ILE A 2 -14.81 -12.30 -29.01
CA ILE A 2 -14.80 -12.53 -27.57
C ILE A 2 -14.73 -11.14 -26.93
N GLN A 3 -15.82 -10.71 -26.30
CA GLN A 3 -15.77 -9.51 -25.47
C GLN A 3 -14.88 -9.84 -24.27
N PRO A 4 -13.85 -9.02 -23.97
CA PRO A 4 -13.02 -9.25 -22.82
C PRO A 4 -13.90 -9.10 -21.57
N GLY A 5 -13.99 -10.16 -20.78
CA GLY A 5 -14.51 -10.10 -19.42
C GLY A 5 -13.54 -9.20 -18.65
N LEU A 6 -13.97 -7.98 -18.37
CA LEU A 6 -13.14 -7.01 -17.66
C LEU A 6 -13.17 -7.33 -16.17
N ALA A 7 -12.06 -7.85 -15.63
CA ALA A 7 -11.79 -7.73 -14.21
C ALA A 7 -11.26 -6.31 -13.96
N LYS A 8 -11.83 -5.62 -13.00
CA LYS A 8 -11.38 -4.29 -12.57
C LYS A 8 -10.79 -4.41 -11.17
N ILE A 9 -9.62 -3.84 -10.98
CA ILE A 9 -8.99 -3.75 -9.68
C ILE A 9 -8.85 -2.27 -9.34
N GLU A 10 -9.31 -1.90 -8.15
CA GLU A 10 -9.22 -0.54 -7.61
C GLU A 10 -8.61 -0.59 -6.22
N GLY A 11 -7.81 0.38 -5.89
CA GLY A 11 -7.26 0.52 -4.56
C GLY A 11 -7.67 1.85 -3.93
N PHE A 12 -7.89 1.82 -2.63
CA PHE A 12 -8.25 2.97 -1.81
C PHE A 12 -7.39 2.95 -0.56
N ILE A 13 -6.82 4.08 -0.22
CA ILE A 13 -6.00 4.22 0.98
C ILE A 13 -6.59 5.28 1.89
N LYS A 14 -6.64 4.96 3.17
CA LYS A 14 -6.92 5.90 4.25
C LYS A 14 -5.80 5.83 5.28
N ILE A 15 -5.16 6.96 5.53
CA ILE A 15 -4.14 7.13 6.56
C ILE A 15 -4.71 8.06 7.61
N PHE A 16 -4.69 7.64 8.87
CA PHE A 16 -5.29 8.42 9.95
C PHE A 16 -4.57 8.18 11.28
N ASN A 17 -4.77 9.10 12.22
CA ASN A 17 -4.36 8.91 13.59
C ASN A 17 -5.46 8.11 14.33
N PRO A 18 -5.18 6.88 14.82
CA PRO A 18 -6.21 6.04 15.44
C PRO A 18 -6.70 6.58 16.79
N GLU A 19 -5.94 7.42 17.50
CA GLU A 19 -6.32 7.99 18.78
C GLU A 19 -7.26 9.17 18.63
N THR A 20 -7.02 10.04 17.64
CA THR A 20 -7.79 11.28 17.44
C THR A 20 -8.85 11.13 16.35
N GLY A 21 -8.73 10.15 15.47
CA GLY A 21 -9.56 9.98 14.28
C GLY A 21 -9.21 10.97 13.15
N GLU A 22 -8.17 11.79 13.30
CA GLU A 22 -7.73 12.72 12.26
C GLU A 22 -7.32 11.98 11.00
N VAL A 23 -7.96 12.29 9.88
CA VAL A 23 -7.63 11.72 8.56
C VAL A 23 -6.56 12.59 7.91
N LEU A 24 -5.44 11.94 7.57
CA LEU A 24 -4.28 12.58 6.94
C LEU A 24 -4.29 12.41 5.43
N VAL A 25 -4.72 11.22 4.97
CA VAL A 25 -4.82 10.88 3.55
C VAL A 25 -6.09 10.06 3.35
N ASP A 26 -6.85 10.36 2.30
CA ASP A 26 -7.97 9.56 1.81
C ASP A 26 -8.03 9.71 0.29
N LYS A 27 -7.59 8.70 -0.44
CA LYS A 27 -7.53 8.76 -1.90
C LYS A 27 -7.48 7.38 -2.57
N LYS A 28 -7.69 7.39 -3.88
CA LYS A 28 -7.42 6.22 -4.73
C LYS A 28 -5.92 6.10 -4.98
N ASN A 29 -5.47 4.85 -5.16
CA ASN A 29 -4.11 4.55 -5.58
C ASN A 29 -4.06 4.11 -7.06
N ALA A 30 -2.85 4.05 -7.60
CA ALA A 30 -2.58 3.43 -8.88
C ALA A 30 -2.27 1.92 -8.70
N ILE A 31 -2.74 1.12 -9.65
CA ILE A 31 -2.54 -0.32 -9.71
C ILE A 31 -1.46 -0.64 -10.73
N HIS A 32 -0.51 -1.47 -10.35
CA HIS A 32 0.47 -2.05 -11.25
C HIS A 32 -0.12 -3.30 -11.91
N TYR A 33 -0.82 -3.12 -13.04
CA TYR A 33 -1.62 -4.18 -13.66
C TYR A 33 -0.81 -5.40 -14.08
N GLU A 34 0.42 -5.24 -14.55
CA GLU A 34 1.29 -6.36 -14.91
C GLU A 34 1.61 -7.20 -13.67
N ASN A 35 2.13 -6.60 -12.62
CA ASN A 35 2.53 -7.31 -11.41
C ASN A 35 1.35 -7.95 -10.68
N ILE A 36 0.20 -7.27 -10.60
CA ILE A 36 -0.97 -7.87 -9.96
C ILE A 36 -1.54 -9.03 -10.77
N SER A 37 -1.47 -9.00 -12.11
CA SER A 37 -1.90 -10.12 -12.94
C SER A 37 -1.03 -11.36 -12.72
N ILE A 38 0.29 -11.17 -12.62
CA ILE A 38 1.25 -12.23 -12.29
C ILE A 38 0.96 -12.79 -10.89
N SER A 39 0.82 -11.91 -9.90
CA SER A 39 0.55 -12.29 -8.51
C SER A 39 -0.75 -13.08 -8.38
N MET A 40 -1.83 -12.65 -9.03
CA MET A 40 -3.10 -13.38 -9.03
C MET A 40 -2.95 -14.78 -9.67
N ALA A 41 -2.27 -14.89 -10.80
CA ALA A 41 -2.02 -16.18 -11.46
C ALA A 41 -1.20 -17.11 -10.58
N GLN A 42 -0.18 -16.61 -9.90
CA GLN A 42 0.66 -17.37 -8.98
C GLN A 42 -0.14 -17.88 -7.78
N THR A 43 -0.94 -17.01 -7.16
CA THR A 43 -1.79 -17.37 -6.01
C THR A 43 -2.85 -18.39 -6.40
N LEU A 44 -3.58 -18.18 -7.50
CA LEU A 44 -4.62 -19.10 -7.98
C LEU A 44 -4.07 -20.47 -8.41
N SER A 45 -2.81 -20.54 -8.84
CA SER A 45 -2.16 -21.79 -9.22
C SER A 45 -1.44 -22.50 -8.06
N ASP A 46 -1.64 -22.04 -6.83
CA ASP A 46 -1.06 -22.61 -5.60
C ASP A 46 0.47 -22.75 -5.68
N ARG A 47 1.14 -21.65 -6.04
CA ARG A 47 2.61 -21.63 -6.12
C ARG A 47 3.28 -21.21 -4.82
N ASN A 48 2.50 -20.94 -3.77
CA ASN A 48 2.96 -20.41 -2.48
C ASN A 48 3.75 -19.09 -2.62
N ILE A 49 3.40 -18.30 -3.62
CA ILE A 49 3.91 -16.96 -3.94
C ILE A 49 2.79 -16.11 -4.54
N GLY A 50 2.99 -14.81 -4.65
CA GLY A 50 2.02 -13.88 -5.26
C GLY A 50 1.02 -13.27 -4.27
N TYR A 51 1.01 -13.69 -3.01
CA TYR A 51 0.16 -13.09 -1.96
C TYR A 51 0.79 -11.77 -1.46
N ILE A 52 -0.06 -10.88 -0.95
CA ILE A 52 0.40 -9.63 -0.34
C ILE A 52 1.21 -9.98 0.90
N TYR A 53 2.40 -9.38 1.03
CA TYR A 53 3.32 -9.70 2.11
C TYR A 53 3.64 -8.50 3.00
N LEU A 54 3.99 -7.36 2.37
CA LEU A 54 4.34 -6.18 3.13
C LEU A 54 3.76 -4.89 2.53
N MET A 55 3.71 -3.88 3.39
CA MET A 55 3.47 -2.49 3.03
C MET A 55 4.79 -1.75 3.06
N ALA A 56 5.12 -1.10 1.95
CA ALA A 56 6.34 -0.33 1.77
C ALA A 56 6.01 1.17 1.88
N PHE A 57 6.88 1.92 2.54
CA PHE A 57 6.78 3.36 2.76
C PHE A 57 8.02 4.05 2.20
N GLY A 58 7.84 5.22 1.62
CA GLY A 58 8.94 5.97 1.04
C GLY A 58 8.71 7.48 1.09
N ASN A 59 9.74 8.22 0.69
CA ASN A 59 9.75 9.68 0.66
C ASN A 59 10.32 10.26 -0.65
N GLY A 60 10.23 9.51 -1.75
CA GLY A 60 10.68 9.92 -3.09
C GLY A 60 9.55 10.39 -4.01
N GLY A 61 8.29 10.35 -3.54
CA GLY A 61 7.12 10.64 -4.37
C GLY A 61 6.86 12.12 -4.62
N SER A 62 7.47 13.00 -3.83
CA SER A 62 7.33 14.46 -3.99
C SER A 62 8.66 15.19 -3.83
N SER A 63 8.70 16.41 -4.33
CA SER A 63 9.81 17.33 -4.14
C SER A 63 9.30 18.72 -3.79
N VAL A 64 10.05 19.44 -2.96
CA VAL A 64 9.74 20.82 -2.57
C VAL A 64 10.76 21.74 -3.22
N ASP A 65 10.29 22.73 -3.99
CA ASP A 65 11.16 23.74 -4.56
C ASP A 65 11.59 24.80 -3.50
N PRO A 66 12.56 25.66 -3.81
CA PRO A 66 12.98 26.71 -2.87
C PRO A 66 11.90 27.72 -2.47
N THR A 67 10.77 27.75 -3.19
CA THR A 67 9.63 28.64 -2.89
C THR A 67 8.60 27.95 -1.99
N GLY A 68 8.80 26.66 -1.66
CA GLY A 68 7.89 25.87 -0.84
C GLY A 68 6.78 25.17 -1.64
N VAL A 69 6.83 25.21 -2.97
CA VAL A 69 5.86 24.50 -3.80
C VAL A 69 6.19 23.03 -3.87
N ILE A 70 5.21 22.17 -3.56
CA ILE A 70 5.34 20.72 -3.64
C ILE A 70 4.94 20.23 -5.03
N THR A 71 5.82 19.49 -5.68
CA THR A 71 5.57 18.80 -6.95
C THR A 71 5.53 17.30 -6.70
N TYR A 72 4.52 16.62 -7.25
CA TYR A 72 4.34 15.17 -7.10
C TYR A 72 4.76 14.45 -8.38
N LEU A 73 5.44 13.33 -8.20
CA LEU A 73 5.72 12.40 -9.29
C LEU A 73 4.47 11.54 -9.60
N PRO A 74 4.33 11.02 -10.83
CA PRO A 74 3.30 10.03 -11.12
C PRO A 74 3.64 8.70 -10.41
N PRO A 75 2.63 7.91 -9.97
CA PRO A 75 2.90 6.59 -9.43
C PRO A 75 3.67 5.71 -10.41
N ASN A 76 4.69 5.00 -9.92
CA ASN A 76 5.50 4.07 -10.71
C ASN A 76 4.79 2.72 -10.82
N THR A 77 4.14 2.46 -11.96
CA THR A 77 3.30 1.27 -12.19
C THR A 77 3.61 0.56 -13.49
N THR A 78 4.81 0.73 -14.04
CA THR A 78 5.24 0.14 -15.31
C THR A 78 6.56 -0.60 -15.18
N GLY A 79 6.60 -1.82 -15.74
CA GLY A 79 7.75 -2.72 -15.68
C GLY A 79 7.78 -3.57 -14.41
N GLN A 80 8.07 -4.85 -14.54
CA GLN A 80 8.02 -5.83 -13.44
C GLN A 80 8.87 -5.47 -12.21
N ASN A 81 9.94 -4.71 -12.43
CA ASN A 81 10.88 -4.27 -11.40
C ASN A 81 10.58 -2.86 -10.89
N ALA A 82 9.38 -2.32 -11.19
CA ALA A 82 8.97 -1.05 -10.60
C ALA A 82 8.93 -1.14 -9.08
N ASP A 83 9.37 -0.08 -8.43
CA ASP A 83 9.40 0.03 -6.98
C ASP A 83 9.01 1.46 -6.56
N LEU A 84 8.93 1.72 -5.25
CA LEU A 84 8.85 3.08 -4.74
C LEU A 84 10.06 3.89 -5.24
N TYR A 85 9.91 5.20 -5.33
CA TYR A 85 11.00 6.07 -5.76
C TYR A 85 12.14 6.10 -4.75
N ASN A 86 11.81 6.11 -3.46
CA ASN A 86 12.79 6.00 -2.38
C ASN A 86 12.17 5.29 -1.18
N GLU A 87 12.23 3.96 -1.17
CA GLU A 87 11.75 3.16 -0.05
C GLU A 87 12.63 3.39 1.18
N THR A 88 12.02 3.78 2.28
CA THR A 88 12.73 4.06 3.55
C THR A 88 12.32 3.13 4.67
N TYR A 89 11.13 2.53 4.59
CA TYR A 89 10.62 1.63 5.61
C TYR A 89 9.66 0.60 5.03
N THR A 90 9.66 -0.59 5.61
CA THR A 90 8.70 -1.65 5.26
C THR A 90 8.11 -2.27 6.52
N LYS A 91 6.86 -2.70 6.45
CA LYS A 91 6.20 -3.46 7.51
C LYS A 91 5.46 -4.66 6.94
N VAL A 92 5.69 -5.84 7.52
CA VAL A 92 4.97 -7.06 7.14
C VAL A 92 3.52 -6.90 7.57
N VAL A 93 2.60 -7.24 6.67
CA VAL A 93 1.14 -7.18 6.86
C VAL A 93 0.48 -8.54 6.58
N ASP A 94 1.29 -9.56 6.33
CA ASP A 94 0.86 -10.95 6.23
C ASP A 94 0.79 -11.54 7.65
N ASP A 95 -0.39 -11.55 8.23
CA ASP A 95 -0.69 -12.05 9.58
C ASP A 95 -0.49 -13.57 9.75
N ASN A 96 -0.21 -14.30 8.66
CA ASN A 96 0.23 -15.70 8.72
C ASN A 96 1.77 -15.85 8.76
N SER A 97 2.50 -14.76 8.54
CA SER A 97 3.96 -14.77 8.52
C SER A 97 4.54 -14.67 9.93
N ALA A 98 5.50 -15.52 10.25
CA ALA A 98 6.27 -15.39 11.49
C ALA A 98 7.14 -14.11 11.56
N ALA A 99 7.29 -13.40 10.46
CA ALA A 99 7.99 -12.12 10.39
C ALA A 99 7.08 -10.93 10.77
N ASP A 100 5.76 -11.13 10.84
CA ASP A 100 4.86 -10.14 11.42
C ASP A 100 4.97 -10.18 12.95
N THR A 101 5.41 -9.06 13.52
CA THR A 101 5.61 -8.93 14.97
C THR A 101 4.37 -8.43 15.72
N ASP A 102 3.33 -8.01 14.99
CA ASP A 102 2.07 -7.51 15.56
C ASP A 102 0.87 -7.86 14.67
N PRO A 103 0.52 -9.16 14.54
CA PRO A 103 -0.56 -9.62 13.66
C PRO A 103 -1.97 -9.19 14.12
N ALA A 104 -2.09 -8.63 15.31
CA ALA A 104 -3.36 -8.03 15.76
C ALA A 104 -3.68 -6.75 15.02
N ASN A 105 -2.69 -5.94 14.72
CA ASN A 105 -2.80 -4.63 14.08
C ASN A 105 -2.34 -4.61 12.62
N ASN A 106 -1.50 -5.57 12.22
CA ASN A 106 -1.03 -5.73 10.84
C ASN A 106 -1.65 -7.01 10.29
N LYS A 107 -2.63 -6.89 9.41
CA LYS A 107 -3.38 -8.05 8.95
C LYS A 107 -4.16 -7.79 7.68
N MET A 108 -4.62 -8.87 7.09
CA MET A 108 -5.49 -8.82 5.92
C MET A 108 -6.84 -9.47 6.20
N THR A 109 -7.90 -8.82 5.76
CA THR A 109 -9.27 -9.33 5.88
C THR A 109 -9.95 -9.33 4.52
N VAL A 110 -10.48 -10.47 4.12
CA VAL A 110 -11.31 -10.58 2.91
C VAL A 110 -12.75 -10.22 3.27
N LEU A 111 -13.27 -9.19 2.63
CA LEU A 111 -14.62 -8.67 2.86
C LEU A 111 -15.48 -8.92 1.61
N HIS A 112 -16.47 -9.81 1.73
CA HIS A 112 -17.42 -10.08 0.66
C HIS A 112 -18.85 -9.99 1.19
N THR A 113 -19.72 -9.33 0.41
CA THR A 113 -21.15 -9.32 0.66
C THR A 113 -21.84 -10.17 -0.40
N THR A 114 -22.61 -11.17 0.02
CA THR A 114 -23.36 -12.05 -0.89
C THR A 114 -24.20 -11.25 -1.89
N GLY A 115 -24.10 -11.62 -3.17
CA GLY A 115 -24.80 -10.94 -4.26
C GLY A 115 -24.05 -9.74 -4.85
N LYS A 116 -22.86 -9.37 -4.32
CA LYS A 116 -22.01 -8.37 -4.94
C LYS A 116 -21.02 -9.01 -5.91
N VAL A 117 -20.72 -8.30 -6.99
CA VAL A 117 -19.75 -8.74 -8.03
C VAL A 117 -18.33 -8.32 -7.72
N TYR A 118 -18.07 -7.85 -6.53
CA TYR A 118 -16.75 -7.47 -6.05
C TYR A 118 -16.46 -8.06 -4.66
N THR A 119 -15.19 -8.17 -4.37
CA THR A 119 -14.67 -8.55 -3.05
C THR A 119 -13.54 -7.61 -2.72
N ASP A 120 -13.47 -7.17 -1.48
CA ASP A 120 -12.43 -6.28 -0.98
C ASP A 120 -11.41 -7.08 -0.14
N ILE A 121 -10.13 -6.77 -0.30
CA ILE A 121 -9.08 -7.15 0.63
C ILE A 121 -8.75 -5.88 1.41
N LEU A 122 -9.06 -5.88 2.71
CA LEU A 122 -8.65 -4.83 3.62
C LEU A 122 -7.30 -5.22 4.22
N VAL A 123 -6.27 -4.46 3.91
CA VAL A 123 -4.94 -4.58 4.48
C VAL A 123 -4.77 -3.47 5.52
N GLN A 124 -4.60 -3.86 6.77
CA GLN A 124 -4.40 -2.94 7.89
C GLN A 124 -2.94 -2.95 8.34
N CYS A 125 -2.41 -1.77 8.60
CA CYS A 125 -1.05 -1.60 9.08
C CYS A 125 -1.01 -0.47 10.11
N LEU A 126 -0.52 -0.77 11.31
CA LEU A 126 -0.28 0.22 12.35
C LEU A 126 1.21 0.54 12.43
N LEU A 127 1.58 1.80 12.28
CA LEU A 127 2.87 2.32 12.72
C LEU A 127 2.72 2.82 14.14
N ASP A 128 3.18 2.01 15.08
CA ASP A 128 3.08 2.30 16.51
C ASP A 128 4.08 3.38 16.95
N TYR A 129 3.99 3.83 18.20
CA TYR A 129 5.00 4.67 18.85
C TYR A 129 6.38 4.05 18.67
N GLY A 130 7.37 4.86 18.34
CA GLY A 130 8.71 4.35 18.11
C GLY A 130 8.94 3.59 16.79
N GLU A 131 7.95 3.47 15.95
CA GLU A 131 8.10 2.92 14.60
C GLU A 131 8.00 4.02 13.51
N PRO A 132 8.95 4.06 12.53
CA PRO A 132 10.20 3.29 12.47
C PRO A 132 11.14 3.60 13.63
N ALA A 133 12.03 2.65 13.98
CA ALA A 133 13.02 2.87 15.04
C ALA A 133 14.01 3.98 14.67
N GLY A 134 14.54 4.69 15.67
CA GLY A 134 15.53 5.75 15.46
C GLY A 134 14.95 7.16 15.31
N GLN A 135 13.63 7.32 15.35
CA GLN A 135 13.00 8.64 15.37
C GLN A 135 13.43 9.47 16.59
N GLN A 136 13.42 10.77 16.44
CA GLN A 136 13.62 11.69 17.58
C GLN A 136 12.28 12.05 18.21
N ALA A 137 12.25 12.21 19.54
CA ALA A 137 11.03 12.51 20.28
C ALA A 137 10.39 13.87 19.92
N PHE A 138 11.21 14.80 19.46
CA PHE A 138 10.77 16.09 18.96
C PHE A 138 11.19 16.22 17.51
N ASP A 139 10.21 16.44 16.69
CA ASP A 139 10.41 16.76 15.30
C ASP A 139 11.19 18.07 15.19
N ASN A 140 12.46 17.92 14.87
CA ASN A 140 13.25 19.06 14.49
C ASN A 140 12.94 19.35 13.03
N SER A 141 11.96 20.24 12.79
CA SER A 141 11.43 20.66 11.49
C SER A 141 12.49 21.13 10.46
N THR A 142 13.77 21.03 10.78
CA THR A 142 14.89 21.40 9.91
C THR A 142 15.32 20.31 8.94
N ASN A 143 14.80 19.08 9.07
CA ASN A 143 15.10 17.96 8.16
C ASN A 143 13.83 17.36 7.58
N PHE A 144 13.21 18.02 6.60
CA PHE A 144 12.18 17.43 5.74
C PHE A 144 12.69 16.23 4.90
N ASN A 145 13.97 15.97 4.92
CA ASN A 145 14.59 14.78 4.32
C ASN A 145 14.68 13.61 5.31
N GLY A 146 13.97 13.67 6.43
CA GLY A 146 13.96 12.62 7.43
C GLY A 146 13.31 11.34 6.92
N GLU A 147 13.89 10.21 7.26
CA GLU A 147 13.42 8.85 6.95
C GLU A 147 12.00 8.56 7.46
N PHE A 148 11.43 9.47 8.24
CA PHE A 148 10.13 9.36 8.92
C PHE A 148 9.04 10.25 8.32
N VAL A 149 9.33 10.91 7.21
CA VAL A 149 8.33 11.59 6.40
C VAL A 149 8.01 10.69 5.23
N PHE A 150 6.76 10.27 5.09
CA PHE A 150 6.29 9.44 4.00
C PHE A 150 5.43 10.26 3.06
N ASP A 151 5.69 10.18 1.77
CA ASP A 151 4.88 10.77 0.71
C ASP A 151 4.50 9.76 -0.37
N GLU A 152 4.98 8.53 -0.22
CA GLU A 152 4.64 7.41 -1.08
C GLU A 152 4.45 6.12 -0.28
N LEU A 153 3.61 5.22 -0.80
CA LEU A 153 3.30 3.94 -0.21
C LEU A 153 2.88 2.93 -1.27
N GLY A 154 3.22 1.66 -1.06
CA GLY A 154 2.81 0.57 -1.93
C GLY A 154 2.65 -0.75 -1.22
N LEU A 155 1.85 -1.64 -1.80
CA LEU A 155 1.77 -3.03 -1.39
C LEU A 155 2.70 -3.87 -2.25
N LYS A 156 3.45 -4.77 -1.60
CA LYS A 156 4.33 -5.72 -2.28
C LYS A 156 3.91 -7.15 -2.01
N THR A 157 4.00 -7.99 -3.04
CA THR A 157 3.71 -9.41 -2.95
C THR A 157 4.97 -10.23 -2.82
N TRP A 158 4.87 -11.34 -2.11
CA TRP A 158 5.92 -12.33 -1.94
C TRP A 158 6.20 -13.06 -3.25
N ASN A 159 7.46 -13.14 -3.65
CA ASN A 159 7.89 -13.85 -4.85
C ASN A 159 8.95 -14.93 -4.58
N GLY A 160 8.99 -15.43 -3.34
CA GLY A 160 9.86 -16.55 -2.95
C GLY A 160 10.93 -16.19 -1.93
N SER A 161 11.27 -14.92 -1.76
CA SER A 161 12.20 -14.46 -0.72
C SER A 161 11.89 -13.04 -0.25
N ALA A 162 12.42 -12.65 0.90
CA ALA A 162 12.25 -11.31 1.45
C ALA A 162 12.95 -10.21 0.60
N THR A 163 13.83 -10.61 -0.30
CA THR A 163 14.53 -9.70 -1.22
C THR A 163 13.98 -9.75 -2.65
N ASP A 164 13.01 -10.62 -2.90
CA ASP A 164 12.32 -10.73 -4.19
C ASP A 164 10.83 -10.48 -3.96
N LEU A 165 10.46 -9.22 -3.99
CA LEU A 165 9.10 -8.72 -3.77
C LEU A 165 8.67 -7.93 -5.00
N ARG A 166 7.37 -7.94 -5.29
CA ARG A 166 6.82 -7.18 -6.42
C ARG A 166 5.84 -6.13 -5.96
N LEU A 167 6.06 -4.91 -6.39
CA LEU A 167 5.13 -3.81 -6.17
C LEU A 167 3.85 -4.04 -7.00
N ILE A 168 2.70 -4.11 -6.34
CA ILE A 168 1.39 -4.27 -7.01
C ILE A 168 0.55 -3.00 -6.99
N THR A 169 0.89 -2.06 -6.12
CA THR A 169 0.19 -0.77 -6.01
C THR A 169 1.17 0.32 -5.66
N HIS A 170 0.90 1.55 -6.12
CA HIS A 170 1.69 2.73 -5.74
C HIS A 170 0.77 3.93 -5.56
N VAL A 171 0.88 4.60 -4.43
CA VAL A 171 0.18 5.85 -4.16
C VAL A 171 1.17 6.92 -3.72
N ILE A 172 0.99 8.14 -4.23
CA ILE A 172 1.75 9.31 -3.83
C ILE A 172 0.79 10.30 -3.18
N PHE A 173 1.17 10.88 -2.06
CA PHE A 173 0.33 11.76 -1.25
C PHE A 173 1.13 12.92 -0.67
N HIS A 174 0.43 13.86 -0.05
CA HIS A 174 1.09 14.95 0.67
C HIS A 174 1.93 14.40 1.81
N PRO A 175 3.19 14.84 1.99
CA PRO A 175 4.07 14.31 3.01
C PRO A 175 3.42 14.22 4.39
N VAL A 176 3.44 13.03 4.96
CA VAL A 176 2.93 12.72 6.29
C VAL A 176 4.09 12.39 7.19
N GLN A 177 4.23 13.13 8.28
CA GLN A 177 5.28 12.89 9.23
C GLN A 177 4.84 11.90 10.31
N LYS A 178 5.70 10.91 10.54
CA LYS A 178 5.60 9.98 11.65
C LYS A 178 6.59 10.38 12.74
N SER A 179 6.09 10.64 13.93
CA SER A 179 6.89 10.97 15.10
C SER A 179 6.72 9.92 16.20
N LEU A 180 7.64 9.89 17.17
CA LEU A 180 7.63 8.90 18.28
C LEU A 180 6.35 8.95 19.12
N ASN A 181 5.73 10.11 19.22
CA ASN A 181 4.54 10.35 20.04
C ASN A 181 3.24 10.30 19.23
N ARG A 182 3.28 9.70 18.03
CA ARG A 182 2.13 9.60 17.15
C ARG A 182 2.03 8.21 16.57
N GLN A 183 0.86 7.61 16.67
CA GLN A 183 0.50 6.42 15.91
C GLN A 183 -0.10 6.83 14.57
N ILE A 184 0.14 6.02 13.56
CA ILE A 184 -0.48 6.16 12.23
C ILE A 184 -1.06 4.81 11.83
N GLN A 185 -2.37 4.78 11.60
CA GLN A 185 -3.07 3.63 11.04
C GLN A 185 -3.26 3.82 9.54
N ILE A 186 -2.97 2.77 8.79
CA ILE A 186 -3.22 2.68 7.36
C ILE A 186 -4.25 1.59 7.12
N ASP A 187 -5.39 1.96 6.55
CA ASP A 187 -6.39 1.05 6.01
C ASP A 187 -6.31 1.10 4.48
N TYR A 188 -5.84 0.01 3.89
CA TYR A 188 -5.66 -0.12 2.46
C TYR A 188 -6.65 -1.12 1.89
N THR A 189 -7.61 -0.67 1.11
CA THR A 189 -8.62 -1.52 0.48
C THR A 189 -8.25 -1.79 -0.97
N LEU A 190 -8.06 -3.06 -1.32
CA LEU A 190 -7.90 -3.52 -2.68
C LEU A 190 -9.20 -4.21 -3.13
N ARG A 191 -9.93 -3.58 -4.03
CA ARG A 191 -11.19 -4.10 -4.58
C ARG A 191 -10.95 -4.88 -5.84
N ILE A 192 -11.37 -6.13 -5.87
CA ILE A 192 -11.37 -7.00 -7.04
C ILE A 192 -12.81 -7.13 -7.50
N GLN A 193 -13.11 -6.62 -8.69
CA GLN A 193 -14.46 -6.63 -9.28
C GLN A 193 -14.44 -7.41 -10.59
N THR A 194 -15.39 -8.32 -10.74
CA THR A 194 -15.68 -8.97 -12.02
C THR A 194 -16.83 -8.22 -12.69
N LEU A 195 -16.59 -7.72 -13.90
CA LEU A 195 -17.64 -7.08 -14.69
C LEU A 195 -18.38 -8.17 -15.47
N THR A 196 -19.58 -8.49 -15.03
CA THR A 196 -20.51 -9.27 -15.84
C THR A 196 -21.16 -8.33 -16.87
N ASN A 197 -20.91 -8.55 -18.16
CA ASN A 197 -21.76 -7.96 -19.18
C ASN A 197 -23.16 -8.59 -19.10
N LEU A 198 -24.04 -7.96 -18.36
CA LEU A 198 -25.49 -8.25 -18.37
C LEU A 198 -26.16 -7.63 -19.60
N SER A 199 -25.54 -7.67 -20.76
CA SER A 199 -26.19 -7.29 -22.01
C SER A 199 -26.10 -8.43 -23.01
N ALA A 200 -26.81 -9.52 -22.70
CA ALA A 200 -27.17 -10.53 -23.67
C ALA A 200 -28.56 -11.00 -23.32
N ALA A 201 -29.55 -10.25 -23.72
CA ALA A 201 -30.92 -10.71 -23.94
C ALA A 201 -31.44 -10.00 -25.19
#